data_b40b9c8857ec678f14725d178dc26f9f
#
_entry.id   b40b9c8857ec678f14725d178dc26f9f
#
_cell.length_a   1.000
_cell.length_b   1.000
_cell.length_c   1.000
_cell.angle_alpha   90.00
_cell.angle_beta   90.00
_cell.angle_gamma   90.00
#
_symmetry.space_group_name_H-M   'P 1'
#
loop_
_entity.id
_entity.type
_entity.pdbx_description
1 polymer ?
#
loop_
_entity_poly.entity_id
_entity_poly.type
_entity_poly.pdbx_seq_one_letter_code
_entity_poly.pdbx_strand_id
1 'polypeptide(L)'
;MKRGAKRSKSTVSSGVELVLIILVAVGLAFGIQAWVVKPYRIPSGSMEPTLAVGQRVLVDRIGTHFGKPHVGEIAVFHPPEGAQQEACGVSARITPGGAACSEPVPKEGSVNFIKRIVAGPGDTIKVVEGHVIRNGKRESDSYIRPCPGVSECNFPVPIRIPAGHWFMMGDNRGESDDSRFWGPVPTGWIIGGAFATYWPPDRIGIL
;
A
#
# COMPACT_ATOMS: atom_id res chain seq x y z
N MET A 1 24.98 60.60 33.35
CA MET A 1 24.84 59.34 34.11
C MET A 1 23.96 58.39 33.30
N LYS A 2 24.52 57.39 32.62
CA LYS A 2 23.76 56.36 31.85
C LYS A 2 23.71 55.09 32.70
N ARG A 3 22.55 54.72 33.21
CA ARG A 3 22.30 53.47 33.92
C ARG A 3 22.19 52.34 32.84
N GLY A 4 23.18 51.47 32.82
CA GLY A 4 23.17 50.25 32.02
C GLY A 4 22.18 49.25 32.63
N ALA A 5 21.16 48.85 31.88
CA ALA A 5 20.26 47.78 32.25
C ALA A 5 20.97 46.42 32.11
N LYS A 6 21.23 45.78 33.25
CA LYS A 6 21.80 44.43 33.31
C LYS A 6 20.69 43.43 32.88
N ARG A 7 20.80 42.91 31.67
CA ARG A 7 19.96 41.78 31.19
C ARG A 7 20.33 40.55 32.02
N SER A 8 19.43 40.14 32.90
CA SER A 8 19.51 38.86 33.61
C SER A 8 19.40 37.74 32.58
N LYS A 9 20.48 37.05 32.31
CA LYS A 9 20.45 35.74 31.60
C LYS A 9 19.99 34.73 32.65
N SER A 10 18.78 34.21 32.53
CA SER A 10 18.35 33.04 33.28
C SER A 10 19.20 31.85 32.84
N THR A 11 20.14 31.45 33.65
CA THR A 11 20.92 30.22 33.52
C THR A 11 19.99 29.06 33.91
N VAL A 12 19.22 28.57 32.96
CA VAL A 12 18.61 27.23 33.09
C VAL A 12 19.82 26.27 33.24
N SER A 13 19.84 25.48 34.31
CA SER A 13 20.91 24.52 34.56
C SER A 13 21.02 23.62 33.31
N SER A 14 22.25 23.35 32.83
CA SER A 14 22.50 22.50 31.65
C SER A 14 21.83 21.13 31.74
N GLY A 15 21.57 20.62 32.94
CA GLY A 15 20.78 19.39 33.14
C GLY A 15 19.32 19.53 32.81
N VAL A 16 18.67 20.67 33.14
CA VAL A 16 17.27 20.93 32.81
C VAL A 16 17.09 21.13 31.32
N GLU A 17 18.02 21.81 30.67
CA GLU A 17 18.05 22.02 29.23
C GLU A 17 18.14 20.67 28.47
N LEU A 18 19.06 19.79 28.91
CA LEU A 18 19.20 18.46 28.33
C LEU A 18 17.93 17.61 28.48
N VAL A 19 17.31 17.63 29.67
CA VAL A 19 16.05 16.91 29.92
C VAL A 19 14.93 17.42 29.01
N LEU A 20 14.80 18.76 28.88
CA LEU A 20 13.81 19.37 27.97
C LEU A 20 14.04 18.96 26.51
N ILE A 21 15.26 18.96 26.02
CA ILE A 21 15.60 18.53 24.67
C ILE A 21 15.21 17.07 24.45
N ILE A 22 15.52 16.18 25.40
CA ILE A 22 15.15 14.77 25.32
C ILE A 22 13.62 14.60 25.30
N LEU A 23 12.89 15.29 26.18
CA LEU A 23 11.43 15.22 26.23
C LEU A 23 10.78 15.71 24.93
N VAL A 24 11.28 16.82 24.37
CA VAL A 24 10.80 17.33 23.07
C VAL A 24 11.12 16.36 21.95
N ALA A 25 12.35 15.82 21.89
CA ALA A 25 12.74 14.85 20.86
C ALA A 25 11.89 13.57 20.92
N VAL A 26 11.68 13.05 22.12
CA VAL A 26 10.81 11.87 22.35
C VAL A 26 9.37 12.18 21.99
N GLY A 27 8.83 13.33 22.40
CA GLY A 27 7.48 13.77 22.04
C GLY A 27 7.28 13.92 20.53
N LEU A 28 8.25 14.51 19.84
CA LEU A 28 8.26 14.61 18.37
C LEU A 28 8.34 13.24 17.70
N ALA A 29 9.23 12.35 18.18
CA ALA A 29 9.34 11.00 17.65
C ALA A 29 8.03 10.21 17.78
N PHE A 30 7.38 10.26 18.94
CA PHE A 30 6.06 9.63 19.12
C PHE A 30 4.98 10.29 18.25
N GLY A 31 4.99 11.62 18.11
CA GLY A 31 4.07 12.34 17.22
C GLY A 31 4.22 11.90 15.76
N ILE A 32 5.44 11.85 15.26
CA ILE A 32 5.74 11.40 13.89
C ILE A 32 5.29 9.95 13.71
N GLN A 33 5.63 9.06 14.64
CA GLN A 33 5.28 7.64 14.56
C GLN A 33 3.76 7.41 14.64
N ALA A 34 3.03 8.22 15.39
CA ALA A 34 1.58 8.08 15.54
C ALA A 34 0.80 8.56 14.31
N TRP A 35 1.30 9.59 13.60
CA TRP A 35 0.52 10.32 12.58
C TRP A 35 1.09 10.19 11.17
N VAL A 36 2.40 10.01 11.00
CA VAL A 36 3.08 10.08 9.71
C VAL A 36 3.42 8.69 9.16
N VAL A 37 4.10 7.86 9.96
CA VAL A 37 4.62 6.56 9.52
C VAL A 37 4.14 5.46 10.44
N LYS A 38 3.55 4.40 9.86
CA LYS A 38 3.09 3.24 10.63
C LYS A 38 3.83 1.97 10.17
N PRO A 39 4.37 1.17 11.13
CA PRO A 39 4.94 -0.13 10.81
C PRO A 39 3.85 -1.18 10.60
N TYR A 40 4.03 -2.02 9.57
CA TYR A 40 3.20 -3.19 9.32
C TYR A 40 4.08 -4.44 9.19
N ARG A 41 3.53 -5.59 9.60
CA ARG A 41 4.15 -6.89 9.41
C ARG A 41 3.45 -7.60 8.26
N ILE A 42 4.22 -8.23 7.37
CA ILE A 42 3.70 -9.00 6.23
C ILE A 42 3.21 -10.37 6.72
N PRO A 43 1.91 -10.66 6.61
CA PRO A 43 1.35 -11.90 7.16
C PRO A 43 1.38 -13.09 6.17
N SER A 44 1.47 -12.84 4.86
CA SER A 44 1.31 -13.86 3.81
C SER A 44 2.31 -13.70 2.67
N GLY A 45 2.49 -14.74 1.85
CA GLY A 45 3.40 -14.78 0.72
C GLY A 45 2.88 -14.08 -0.55
N SER A 46 1.73 -13.41 -0.52
CA SER A 46 1.10 -12.83 -1.72
C SER A 46 1.93 -11.73 -2.40
N MET A 47 2.90 -11.15 -1.71
CA MET A 47 3.82 -10.14 -2.23
C MET A 47 5.24 -10.65 -2.48
N GLU A 48 5.45 -11.97 -2.40
CA GLU A 48 6.74 -12.56 -2.79
C GLU A 48 6.96 -12.45 -4.30
N PRO A 49 8.22 -12.24 -4.72
CA PRO A 49 9.47 -12.20 -3.95
C PRO A 49 9.78 -10.82 -3.33
N THR A 50 8.99 -9.78 -3.64
CA THR A 50 9.27 -8.40 -3.20
C THR A 50 9.24 -8.28 -1.67
N LEU A 51 8.19 -8.79 -1.03
CA LEU A 51 8.03 -8.79 0.42
C LEU A 51 7.86 -10.22 0.93
N ALA A 52 8.73 -10.64 1.84
CA ALA A 52 8.66 -11.97 2.45
C ALA A 52 7.75 -11.99 3.67
N VAL A 53 7.22 -13.19 3.99
CA VAL A 53 6.42 -13.42 5.20
C VAL A 53 7.22 -13.05 6.45
N GLY A 54 6.60 -12.31 7.37
CA GLY A 54 7.22 -11.83 8.60
C GLY A 54 8.05 -10.55 8.47
N GLN A 55 8.35 -10.11 7.25
CA GLN A 55 9.03 -8.83 6.98
C GLN A 55 8.22 -7.67 7.53
N ARG A 56 8.91 -6.59 7.92
CA ARG A 56 8.28 -5.38 8.44
C ARG A 56 8.56 -4.20 7.53
N VAL A 57 7.50 -3.49 7.19
CA VAL A 57 7.52 -2.34 6.28
C VAL A 57 7.08 -1.07 7.01
N LEU A 58 7.56 0.06 6.52
CA LEU A 58 7.12 1.39 6.93
C LEU A 58 6.16 1.93 5.87
N VAL A 59 5.00 2.41 6.32
CA VAL A 59 3.93 2.94 5.48
C VAL A 59 3.74 4.42 5.77
N ASP A 60 3.85 5.24 4.74
CA ASP A 60 3.58 6.67 4.79
C ASP A 60 2.06 6.90 4.71
N ARG A 61 1.49 7.44 5.77
CA ARG A 61 0.07 7.76 5.87
C ARG A 61 -0.27 9.17 5.42
N ILE A 62 0.70 10.06 5.40
CA ILE A 62 0.50 11.47 5.00
C ILE A 62 0.63 11.61 3.49
N GLY A 63 1.54 10.89 2.86
CA GLY A 63 1.75 10.94 1.41
C GLY A 63 0.48 10.68 0.62
N THR A 64 -0.39 9.78 1.08
CA THR A 64 -1.70 9.52 0.47
C THR A 64 -2.72 10.65 0.66
N HIS A 65 -2.55 11.52 1.66
CA HIS A 65 -3.38 12.71 1.87
C HIS A 65 -2.94 13.90 1.00
N PHE A 66 -1.65 14.00 0.67
CA PHE A 66 -1.07 15.08 -0.11
C PHE A 66 -0.64 14.67 -1.52
N GLY A 67 -0.39 13.38 -1.75
CA GLY A 67 -0.06 12.78 -3.04
C GLY A 67 -1.19 11.88 -3.55
N LYS A 68 -1.28 11.71 -4.87
CA LYS A 68 -2.17 10.70 -5.45
C LYS A 68 -1.44 9.36 -5.49
N PRO A 69 -2.12 8.23 -5.17
CA PRO A 69 -1.59 6.91 -5.44
C PRO A 69 -1.16 6.79 -6.91
N HIS A 70 -0.16 5.97 -7.20
CA HIS A 70 0.34 5.79 -8.55
C HIS A 70 0.62 4.32 -8.87
N VAL A 71 0.61 4.00 -10.16
CA VAL A 71 0.91 2.66 -10.64
C VAL A 71 2.37 2.30 -10.31
N GLY A 72 2.57 1.09 -9.78
CA GLY A 72 3.85 0.61 -9.29
C GLY A 72 4.01 0.69 -7.78
N GLU A 73 3.27 1.57 -7.11
CA GLU A 73 3.31 1.73 -5.66
C GLU A 73 2.80 0.49 -4.91
N ILE A 74 3.47 0.12 -3.83
CA ILE A 74 2.98 -0.91 -2.90
C ILE A 74 2.14 -0.19 -1.84
N ALA A 75 0.85 -0.47 -1.80
CA ALA A 75 -0.11 0.19 -0.93
C ALA A 75 -0.66 -0.74 0.16
N VAL A 76 -0.86 -0.18 1.36
CA VAL A 76 -1.67 -0.78 2.41
C VAL A 76 -3.06 -0.14 2.36
N PHE A 77 -4.09 -0.95 2.40
CA PHE A 77 -5.47 -0.52 2.22
C PHE A 77 -6.46 -1.47 2.90
N HIS A 78 -7.69 -1.02 3.05
CA HIS A 78 -8.83 -1.88 3.39
C HIS A 78 -9.42 -2.46 2.10
N PRO A 79 -9.50 -3.79 1.95
CA PRO A 79 -10.15 -4.41 0.80
C PRO A 79 -11.67 -4.26 0.90
N PRO A 80 -12.44 -4.58 -0.17
CA PRO A 80 -13.88 -4.73 -0.08
C PRO A 80 -14.27 -5.78 0.97
N GLU A 81 -15.43 -5.61 1.62
CA GLU A 81 -15.99 -6.65 2.49
C GLU A 81 -16.19 -7.95 1.69
N GLY A 82 -15.85 -9.08 2.29
CA GLY A 82 -15.91 -10.38 1.61
C GLY A 82 -14.74 -10.65 0.66
N ALA A 83 -13.70 -9.82 0.62
CA ALA A 83 -12.51 -10.05 -0.21
C ALA A 83 -11.88 -11.42 0.02
N GLN A 84 -11.83 -11.91 1.27
CA GLN A 84 -11.32 -13.25 1.59
C GLN A 84 -12.19 -14.40 1.04
N GLN A 85 -13.39 -14.13 0.61
CA GLN A 85 -14.34 -15.04 -0.05
C GLN A 85 -14.48 -14.72 -1.54
N GLU A 86 -13.58 -13.90 -2.10
CA GLU A 86 -13.59 -13.47 -3.50
C GLU A 86 -14.92 -12.79 -3.93
N ALA A 87 -15.55 -12.08 -3.00
CA ALA A 87 -16.82 -11.43 -3.26
C ALA A 87 -16.65 -10.25 -4.23
N CYS A 88 -17.26 -10.35 -5.41
CA CYS A 88 -17.33 -9.30 -6.42
C CYS A 88 -18.66 -8.55 -6.33
N GLY A 89 -18.66 -7.23 -6.49
CA GLY A 89 -19.84 -6.38 -6.43
C GLY A 89 -20.79 -6.55 -7.62
N VAL A 90 -20.34 -7.12 -8.74
CA VAL A 90 -21.19 -7.49 -9.87
C VAL A 90 -21.72 -8.91 -9.68
N SER A 91 -22.96 -9.13 -10.09
CA SER A 91 -23.63 -10.43 -9.96
C SER A 91 -23.05 -11.53 -10.87
N ALA A 92 -22.18 -11.18 -11.80
CA ALA A 92 -21.51 -12.14 -12.67
C ALA A 92 -20.43 -12.89 -11.86
N ARG A 93 -20.49 -14.22 -11.91
CA ARG A 93 -19.45 -15.06 -11.31
C ARG A 93 -18.11 -14.80 -12.03
N ILE A 94 -17.11 -14.44 -11.26
CA ILE A 94 -15.74 -14.30 -11.81
C ILE A 94 -15.23 -15.70 -12.15
N THR A 95 -14.91 -15.90 -13.43
CA THR A 95 -14.38 -17.17 -13.95
C THR A 95 -13.05 -16.92 -14.64
N PRO A 96 -12.05 -17.75 -14.39
CA PRO A 96 -10.82 -17.73 -15.18
C PRO A 96 -11.10 -17.85 -16.68
N GLY A 97 -10.36 -17.12 -17.51
CA GLY A 97 -10.63 -17.02 -18.95
C GLY A 97 -11.65 -15.95 -19.36
N GLY A 98 -12.33 -15.32 -18.40
CA GLY A 98 -13.24 -14.19 -18.59
C GLY A 98 -12.63 -12.85 -18.23
N ALA A 99 -13.48 -11.94 -17.73
CA ALA A 99 -13.08 -10.66 -17.17
C ALA A 99 -12.75 -10.78 -15.68
N ALA A 100 -11.81 -9.98 -15.19
CA ALA A 100 -11.64 -9.76 -13.77
C ALA A 100 -12.85 -9.02 -13.17
N CYS A 101 -12.99 -9.01 -11.85
CA CYS A 101 -14.04 -8.25 -11.18
C CYS A 101 -13.91 -6.76 -11.50
N SER A 102 -14.96 -6.16 -12.06
CA SER A 102 -14.96 -4.76 -12.50
C SER A 102 -15.46 -3.78 -11.44
N GLU A 103 -16.23 -4.26 -10.46
CA GLU A 103 -16.81 -3.45 -9.40
C GLU A 103 -16.66 -4.14 -8.04
N PRO A 104 -16.15 -3.46 -7.01
CA PRO A 104 -16.04 -4.02 -5.68
C PRO A 104 -17.42 -4.08 -4.99
N VAL A 105 -17.55 -4.90 -3.97
CA VAL A 105 -18.62 -4.76 -3.00
C VAL A 105 -18.55 -3.35 -2.38
N PRO A 106 -19.65 -2.56 -2.29
CA PRO A 106 -19.62 -1.16 -1.90
C PRO A 106 -19.42 -0.92 -0.39
N LYS A 107 -18.87 -1.88 0.31
CA LYS A 107 -18.57 -1.81 1.75
C LYS A 107 -17.11 -2.13 2.02
N GLU A 108 -16.47 -1.28 2.81
CA GLU A 108 -15.09 -1.40 3.23
C GLU A 108 -14.93 -2.55 4.24
N GLY A 109 -13.93 -3.39 4.03
CA GLY A 109 -13.55 -4.44 4.97
C GLY A 109 -12.76 -3.88 6.15
N SER A 110 -12.69 -4.65 7.24
CA SER A 110 -12.03 -4.23 8.49
C SER A 110 -10.57 -4.69 8.61
N VAL A 111 -10.08 -5.48 7.64
CA VAL A 111 -8.71 -6.01 7.64
C VAL A 111 -7.78 -5.14 6.77
N ASN A 112 -6.47 -5.20 7.02
CA ASN A 112 -5.50 -4.51 6.19
C ASN A 112 -4.89 -5.49 5.18
N PHE A 113 -4.92 -5.13 3.89
CA PHE A 113 -4.20 -5.82 2.83
C PHE A 113 -3.01 -4.98 2.37
N ILE A 114 -2.01 -5.65 1.81
CA ILE A 114 -0.89 -5.01 1.13
C ILE A 114 -0.75 -5.62 -0.27
N LYS A 115 -0.80 -4.79 -1.30
CA LYS A 115 -0.70 -5.17 -2.71
C LYS A 115 -0.03 -4.06 -3.50
N ARG A 116 0.33 -4.37 -4.74
CA ARG A 116 0.83 -3.37 -5.70
C ARG A 116 -0.29 -2.79 -6.51
N ILE A 117 -0.28 -1.48 -6.71
CA ILE A 117 -1.15 -0.78 -7.64
C ILE A 117 -0.68 -1.08 -9.06
N VAL A 118 -1.52 -1.69 -9.88
CA VAL A 118 -1.19 -2.07 -11.25
C VAL A 118 -2.00 -1.33 -12.31
N ALA A 119 -3.11 -0.69 -11.93
CA ALA A 119 -3.87 0.21 -12.80
C ALA A 119 -4.61 1.26 -11.97
N GLY A 120 -4.86 2.41 -12.56
CA GLY A 120 -5.53 3.55 -11.94
C GLY A 120 -6.82 3.97 -12.65
N PRO A 121 -7.46 5.05 -12.17
CA PRO A 121 -8.73 5.54 -12.70
C PRO A 121 -8.68 5.77 -14.22
N GLY A 122 -9.61 5.16 -14.94
CA GLY A 122 -9.74 5.29 -16.39
C GLY A 122 -8.87 4.34 -17.23
N ASP A 123 -7.90 3.65 -16.62
CA ASP A 123 -7.11 2.62 -17.31
C ASP A 123 -8.00 1.45 -17.74
N THR A 124 -7.61 0.81 -18.85
CA THR A 124 -8.14 -0.48 -19.27
C THR A 124 -7.11 -1.55 -18.92
N ILE A 125 -7.53 -2.61 -18.23
CA ILE A 125 -6.64 -3.68 -17.76
C ILE A 125 -7.18 -5.04 -18.16
N LYS A 126 -6.28 -5.95 -18.51
CA LYS A 126 -6.48 -7.40 -18.57
C LYS A 126 -5.25 -8.11 -18.03
N VAL A 127 -5.41 -9.36 -17.63
CA VAL A 127 -4.32 -10.17 -17.08
C VAL A 127 -4.18 -11.45 -17.91
N VAL A 128 -2.96 -11.72 -18.37
CA VAL A 128 -2.63 -12.93 -19.16
C VAL A 128 -1.42 -13.61 -18.50
N GLU A 129 -1.61 -14.84 -18.05
CA GLU A 129 -0.56 -15.64 -17.36
C GLU A 129 0.05 -14.88 -16.15
N GLY A 130 -0.76 -14.10 -15.46
CA GLY A 130 -0.34 -13.27 -14.35
C GLY A 130 0.29 -11.92 -14.74
N HIS A 131 0.55 -11.68 -16.01
CA HIS A 131 1.09 -10.43 -16.52
C HIS A 131 -0.01 -9.40 -16.79
N VAL A 132 0.22 -8.17 -16.36
CA VAL A 132 -0.71 -7.06 -16.59
C VAL A 132 -0.52 -6.47 -17.98
N ILE A 133 -1.61 -6.32 -18.70
CA ILE A 133 -1.68 -5.56 -19.96
C ILE A 133 -2.58 -4.35 -19.69
N ARG A 134 -1.96 -3.18 -19.52
CA ARG A 134 -2.62 -1.91 -19.22
C ARG A 134 -2.63 -1.01 -20.46
N ASN A 135 -3.80 -0.53 -20.84
CA ASN A 135 -3.99 0.32 -22.02
C ASN A 135 -3.40 -0.29 -23.31
N GLY A 136 -3.53 -1.62 -23.45
CA GLY A 136 -3.01 -2.37 -24.61
C GLY A 136 -1.52 -2.70 -24.55
N LYS A 137 -0.76 -2.20 -23.54
CA LYS A 137 0.67 -2.46 -23.39
C LYS A 137 0.94 -3.35 -22.19
N ARG A 138 1.78 -4.37 -22.38
CA ARG A 138 2.28 -5.20 -21.27
C ARG A 138 3.21 -4.37 -20.39
N GLU A 139 2.93 -4.40 -19.09
CA GLU A 139 3.77 -3.74 -18.09
C GLU A 139 5.11 -4.45 -17.91
N SER A 140 6.14 -3.69 -17.51
CA SER A 140 7.41 -4.26 -17.08
C SER A 140 7.26 -4.76 -15.66
N ASP A 141 7.29 -6.05 -15.45
CA ASP A 141 6.95 -6.72 -14.20
C ASP A 141 7.98 -7.81 -13.79
N SER A 142 9.27 -7.51 -13.97
CA SER A 142 10.38 -8.42 -13.58
C SER A 142 10.39 -8.78 -12.08
N TYR A 143 9.65 -8.06 -11.26
CA TYR A 143 9.50 -8.26 -9.82
C TYR A 143 8.45 -9.31 -9.44
N ILE A 144 7.62 -9.78 -10.38
CA ILE A 144 6.55 -10.73 -10.06
C ILE A 144 7.06 -12.18 -10.03
N ARG A 145 6.31 -13.03 -9.34
CA ARG A 145 6.27 -14.46 -9.55
C ARG A 145 5.11 -14.77 -10.50
N PRO A 146 5.37 -15.02 -11.80
CA PRO A 146 4.31 -15.31 -12.76
C PRO A 146 3.70 -16.69 -12.52
N CYS A 147 2.56 -16.97 -13.13
CA CYS A 147 1.82 -18.21 -12.97
C CYS A 147 1.34 -18.76 -14.34
N PRO A 148 2.26 -19.12 -15.24
CA PRO A 148 1.90 -19.64 -16.54
C PRO A 148 1.13 -20.97 -16.41
N GLY A 149 0.08 -21.14 -17.22
CA GLY A 149 -0.73 -22.36 -17.21
C GLY A 149 -1.73 -22.47 -16.05
N VAL A 150 -1.76 -21.51 -15.12
CA VAL A 150 -2.72 -21.48 -14.02
C VAL A 150 -3.95 -20.67 -14.45
N SER A 151 -5.11 -21.30 -14.43
CA SER A 151 -6.37 -20.69 -14.93
C SER A 151 -6.74 -19.41 -14.17
N GLU A 152 -6.55 -19.41 -12.84
CA GLU A 152 -6.82 -18.30 -11.93
C GLU A 152 -5.92 -17.07 -12.18
N CYS A 153 -4.92 -17.22 -13.04
CA CYS A 153 -4.04 -16.14 -13.47
C CYS A 153 -4.41 -15.53 -14.82
N ASN A 154 -5.51 -15.97 -15.42
CA ASN A 154 -5.94 -15.55 -16.75
C ASN A 154 -7.31 -14.87 -16.74
N PHE A 155 -7.29 -13.57 -16.97
CA PHE A 155 -8.46 -12.72 -17.17
C PHE A 155 -8.24 -11.89 -18.44
N PRO A 156 -8.33 -12.52 -19.64
CA PRO A 156 -7.98 -11.91 -20.91
C PRO A 156 -9.01 -10.90 -21.43
N VAL A 157 -10.22 -10.90 -20.88
CA VAL A 157 -11.25 -9.92 -21.25
C VAL A 157 -10.96 -8.62 -20.50
N PRO A 158 -10.76 -7.49 -21.22
CA PRO A 158 -10.38 -6.24 -20.58
C PRO A 158 -11.56 -5.64 -19.80
N ILE A 159 -11.24 -5.02 -18.66
CA ILE A 159 -12.14 -4.18 -17.89
C ILE A 159 -11.58 -2.75 -17.82
N ARG A 160 -12.47 -1.76 -17.61
CA ARG A 160 -12.08 -0.38 -17.35
C ARG A 160 -12.16 -0.08 -15.87
N ILE A 161 -11.11 0.56 -15.33
CA ILE A 161 -11.08 0.94 -13.92
C ILE A 161 -11.96 2.18 -13.71
N PRO A 162 -12.93 2.14 -12.79
CA PRO A 162 -13.80 3.28 -12.50
C PRO A 162 -13.03 4.50 -11.99
N ALA A 163 -13.62 5.68 -12.14
CA ALA A 163 -13.06 6.91 -11.56
C ALA A 163 -12.89 6.76 -10.04
N GLY A 164 -11.75 7.23 -9.51
CA GLY A 164 -11.45 7.17 -8.09
C GLY A 164 -11.12 5.76 -7.56
N HIS A 165 -10.87 4.77 -8.42
CA HIS A 165 -10.55 3.41 -8.03
C HIS A 165 -9.17 2.97 -8.55
N TRP A 166 -8.58 1.99 -7.86
CA TRP A 166 -7.26 1.45 -8.13
C TRP A 166 -7.30 -0.07 -8.16
N PHE A 167 -6.64 -0.68 -9.15
CA PHE A 167 -6.58 -2.13 -9.28
C PHE A 167 -5.31 -2.63 -8.60
N MET A 168 -5.49 -3.51 -7.62
CA MET A 168 -4.45 -4.01 -6.73
C MET A 168 -4.12 -5.46 -7.08
N MET A 169 -2.83 -5.79 -7.24
CA MET A 169 -2.41 -7.18 -7.42
C MET A 169 -1.21 -7.52 -6.53
N GLY A 170 -1.16 -8.77 -6.09
CA GLY A 170 0.03 -9.30 -5.42
C GLY A 170 1.15 -9.56 -6.43
N ASP A 171 2.40 -9.48 -5.99
CA ASP A 171 3.56 -9.80 -6.83
C ASP A 171 3.70 -11.31 -7.02
N ASN A 172 3.23 -12.13 -6.07
CA ASN A 172 3.07 -13.57 -6.22
C ASN A 172 1.71 -13.87 -6.89
N ARG A 173 1.67 -13.80 -8.19
CA ARG A 173 0.45 -13.83 -9.00
C ARG A 173 -0.42 -15.06 -8.79
N GLY A 174 0.21 -16.23 -8.55
CA GLY A 174 -0.50 -17.49 -8.33
C GLY A 174 -1.03 -17.70 -6.91
N GLU A 175 -0.54 -16.93 -5.94
CA GLU A 175 -0.88 -17.07 -4.52
C GLU A 175 -1.43 -15.75 -3.93
N SER A 176 -2.10 -14.96 -4.76
CA SER A 176 -2.64 -13.68 -4.35
C SER A 176 -4.14 -13.60 -4.61
N ASP A 177 -4.89 -13.48 -3.53
CA ASP A 177 -6.26 -12.99 -3.53
C ASP A 177 -6.21 -11.46 -3.65
N ASP A 178 -6.69 -10.92 -4.80
CA ASP A 178 -6.54 -9.52 -5.15
C ASP A 178 -7.67 -9.00 -6.05
N SER A 179 -7.53 -7.81 -6.63
CA SER A 179 -8.57 -7.14 -7.41
C SER A 179 -9.08 -7.95 -8.61
N ARG A 180 -8.38 -8.99 -9.05
CA ARG A 180 -8.89 -9.91 -10.08
C ARG A 180 -10.21 -10.54 -9.65
N PHE A 181 -10.36 -10.81 -8.36
CA PHE A 181 -11.49 -11.54 -7.77
C PHE A 181 -12.53 -10.61 -7.12
N TRP A 182 -12.09 -9.58 -6.38
CA TRP A 182 -12.97 -8.71 -5.59
C TRP A 182 -13.06 -7.26 -6.09
N GLY A 183 -12.39 -6.93 -7.21
CA GLY A 183 -12.55 -5.66 -7.89
C GLY A 183 -11.60 -4.54 -7.46
N PRO A 184 -11.69 -3.38 -8.13
CA PRO A 184 -10.84 -2.22 -7.85
C PRO A 184 -11.20 -1.55 -6.52
N VAL A 185 -10.18 -1.01 -5.83
CA VAL A 185 -10.29 -0.39 -4.50
C VAL A 185 -10.55 1.11 -4.63
N PRO A 186 -11.55 1.68 -3.94
CA PRO A 186 -11.73 3.13 -3.85
C PRO A 186 -10.51 3.81 -3.23
N THR A 187 -10.14 5.01 -3.73
CA THR A 187 -9.00 5.78 -3.22
C THR A 187 -9.09 6.04 -1.71
N GLY A 188 -10.30 6.29 -1.19
CA GLY A 188 -10.51 6.57 0.23
C GLY A 188 -10.22 5.39 1.17
N TRP A 189 -10.09 4.16 0.65
CA TRP A 189 -9.75 2.97 1.45
C TRP A 189 -8.24 2.70 1.50
N ILE A 190 -7.44 3.49 0.79
CA ILE A 190 -5.97 3.39 0.82
C ILE A 190 -5.46 4.09 2.07
N ILE A 191 -4.77 3.33 2.92
CA ILE A 191 -4.19 3.79 4.18
C ILE A 191 -2.88 4.53 3.93
N GLY A 192 -2.04 4.01 3.00
CA GLY A 192 -0.75 4.61 2.69
C GLY A 192 0.13 3.75 1.79
N GLY A 193 1.21 4.37 1.27
CA GLY A 193 2.25 3.72 0.48
C GLY A 193 3.34 3.12 1.36
N ALA A 194 3.71 1.86 1.09
CA ALA A 194 4.88 1.24 1.71
C ALA A 194 6.13 1.73 0.99
N PHE A 195 7.05 2.37 1.71
CA PHE A 195 8.22 3.00 1.10
C PHE A 195 9.56 2.39 1.52
N ALA A 196 9.60 1.66 2.63
CA ALA A 196 10.83 1.04 3.14
C ALA A 196 10.55 -0.22 3.93
N THR A 197 11.54 -1.11 3.96
CA THR A 197 11.59 -2.27 4.85
C THR A 197 12.63 -2.02 5.93
N TYR A 198 12.37 -2.44 7.17
CA TYR A 198 13.29 -2.25 8.30
C TYR A 198 13.58 -3.53 9.08
N TRP A 199 12.97 -4.64 8.69
CA TRP A 199 13.20 -5.97 9.27
C TRP A 199 12.87 -7.08 8.26
N PRO A 200 13.61 -8.18 8.18
CA PRO A 200 14.86 -8.47 8.93
C PRO A 200 16.05 -7.64 8.44
N PRO A 201 17.19 -7.63 9.17
CA PRO A 201 18.33 -6.77 8.84
C PRO A 201 18.92 -6.96 7.43
N ASP A 202 18.90 -8.18 6.91
CA ASP A 202 19.37 -8.55 5.57
C ASP A 202 18.41 -8.08 4.43
N ARG A 203 17.24 -7.57 4.78
CA ARG A 203 16.23 -7.05 3.85
C ARG A 203 15.86 -5.58 4.09
N ILE A 204 16.70 -4.85 4.82
CA ILE A 204 16.51 -3.40 4.99
C ILE A 204 16.75 -2.69 3.65
N GLY A 205 15.79 -1.85 3.23
CA GLY A 205 15.89 -1.11 1.98
C GLY A 205 14.66 -0.26 1.67
N ILE A 206 14.76 0.49 0.58
CA ILE A 206 13.65 1.28 0.02
C ILE A 206 12.90 0.38 -0.98
N LEU A 207 11.59 0.54 -1.07
CA LEU A 207 10.69 -0.21 -1.94
C LEU A 207 10.41 0.52 -3.26
#